data_a29ce661c5f453536dc118b9d1f7fb45
#
_entry.id   a29ce661c5f453536dc118b9d1f7fb45
#
_cell.length_a   1.000
_cell.length_b   1.000
_cell.length_c   1.000
_cell.angle_alpha   90.00
_cell.angle_beta   90.00
_cell.angle_gamma   90.00
#
_symmetry.space_group_name_H-M   'P 1'
#
loop_
_entity.id
_entity.type
_entity.pdbx_description
1 polymer ?
#
loop_
_entity_poly.entity_id
_entity_poly.type
_entity_poly.pdbx_seq_one_letter_code
_entity_poly.pdbx_strand_id
1 'polypeptide(L)'
;MRMDDQRESDNLEDRRGDGGGGGGLRLGGGRMGLGTIAIALVASYFLGINPLTVINMLSGGGMPAMEQSAPAPHPVPANDPMAHFVSKVLASTEDTWREIFRANGKQYEDPKLVLFSGATPTACGTGQTAMGPFYCPGDHKVYIDLAFYQELKTRFHAPGEFAEAYVIAHEVGHHVQNLLGIADKVHQAQQRAGKVEANALSVRMELQADCLAGVWGK
;
A
#
# COMPACT_ATOMS: atom_id res chain seq x y z
N MET A 1 8.82 20.60 -10.24
CA MET A 1 9.43 20.61 -8.90
C MET A 1 10.90 20.27 -9.04
N ARG A 2 11.82 20.93 -8.35
CA ARG A 2 13.26 20.63 -8.50
C ARG A 2 13.67 19.71 -7.34
N MET A 3 14.00 18.46 -7.67
CA MET A 3 14.45 17.45 -6.70
C MET A 3 15.91 17.04 -6.94
N ASP A 4 16.62 17.77 -7.81
CA ASP A 4 17.97 17.37 -8.24
C ASP A 4 18.97 17.35 -7.08
N ASP A 5 18.85 18.33 -6.17
CA ASP A 5 19.76 18.54 -5.02
C ASP A 5 19.28 17.81 -3.73
N GLN A 6 18.16 17.09 -3.78
CA GLN A 6 17.65 16.35 -2.62
C GLN A 6 18.41 15.05 -2.41
N ARG A 7 18.63 14.70 -1.12
CA ARG A 7 19.12 13.36 -0.76
C ARG A 7 18.11 12.29 -1.15
N GLU A 8 18.54 11.08 -1.24
CA GLU A 8 17.67 9.91 -1.32
C GLU A 8 17.35 9.37 0.07
N SER A 9 16.20 8.72 0.22
CA SER A 9 15.77 8.09 1.44
C SER A 9 16.32 6.65 1.53
N ASP A 10 16.79 6.27 2.71
CA ASP A 10 17.15 4.89 3.03
C ASP A 10 15.91 4.01 3.32
N ASN A 11 14.71 4.62 3.35
CA ASN A 11 13.45 3.95 3.66
C ASN A 11 12.68 3.50 2.41
N LEU A 12 13.30 3.52 1.23
CA LEU A 12 12.72 2.98 0.01
C LEU A 12 12.99 1.48 -0.10
N GLU A 13 11.94 0.67 -0.21
CA GLU A 13 11.99 -0.77 -0.46
C GLU A 13 11.52 -1.07 -1.89
N ASP A 14 12.40 -1.53 -2.77
CA ASP A 14 12.01 -1.97 -4.11
C ASP A 14 11.65 -3.46 -4.10
N ARG A 15 10.37 -3.76 -4.33
CA ARG A 15 9.84 -5.13 -4.43
C ARG A 15 9.25 -5.41 -5.81
N ARG A 16 9.56 -4.57 -6.79
CA ARG A 16 9.14 -4.79 -8.18
C ARG A 16 9.90 -6.00 -8.74
N GLY A 17 9.23 -6.78 -9.57
CA GLY A 17 9.80 -8.03 -10.11
C GLY A 17 9.50 -9.27 -9.28
N ASP A 18 9.17 -9.13 -8.00
CA ASP A 18 8.77 -10.26 -7.16
C ASP A 18 7.32 -10.70 -7.40
N GLY A 19 6.49 -9.83 -7.98
CA GLY A 19 5.09 -10.10 -8.36
C GLY A 19 4.90 -10.88 -9.67
N GLY A 20 5.97 -11.15 -10.40
CA GLY A 20 5.93 -11.94 -11.64
C GLY A 20 5.87 -13.46 -11.45
N GLY A 21 5.95 -13.92 -10.22
CA GLY A 21 5.54 -15.26 -9.84
C GLY A 21 4.02 -15.31 -9.81
N GLY A 22 3.37 -15.23 -10.97
CA GLY A 22 2.05 -15.85 -11.08
C GLY A 22 2.19 -17.21 -10.43
N GLY A 23 1.46 -17.44 -9.32
CA GLY A 23 1.16 -18.78 -8.87
C GLY A 23 0.49 -19.49 -10.03
N GLY A 24 1.26 -19.74 -11.08
CA GLY A 24 0.95 -20.83 -11.99
C GLY A 24 0.78 -21.99 -11.04
N LEU A 25 -0.46 -22.42 -10.88
CA LEU A 25 -0.76 -23.70 -10.32
C LEU A 25 0.23 -24.66 -10.99
N ARG A 26 1.38 -24.88 -10.36
CA ARG A 26 2.15 -26.09 -10.59
C ARG A 26 1.23 -27.16 -10.05
N LEU A 27 0.32 -27.56 -10.90
CA LEU A 27 -0.36 -28.83 -10.84
C LEU A 27 0.76 -29.88 -10.85
N GLY A 28 1.34 -30.07 -9.66
CA GLY A 28 2.11 -31.27 -9.40
C GLY A 28 1.18 -32.40 -9.76
N GLY A 29 1.60 -33.26 -10.68
CA GLY A 29 0.90 -34.25 -11.47
C GLY A 29 -0.12 -35.20 -10.81
N GLY A 30 -0.98 -34.66 -9.95
CA GLY A 30 -2.19 -35.31 -9.49
C GLY A 30 -3.37 -34.77 -10.28
N ARG A 31 -4.03 -35.58 -11.05
CA ARG A 31 -5.27 -35.25 -11.78
C ARG A 31 -6.32 -34.74 -10.79
N MET A 32 -6.41 -33.43 -10.55
CA MET A 32 -7.60 -32.86 -9.95
C MET A 32 -8.76 -33.09 -10.91
N GLY A 33 -9.66 -34.01 -10.54
CA GLY A 33 -10.83 -34.31 -11.34
C GLY A 33 -11.75 -33.09 -11.37
N LEU A 34 -12.40 -32.85 -12.50
CA LEU A 34 -13.45 -31.84 -12.65
C LEU A 34 -14.49 -31.89 -11.53
N GLY A 35 -14.69 -33.09 -10.93
CA GLY A 35 -15.57 -33.28 -9.79
C GLY A 35 -15.14 -32.56 -8.52
N THR A 36 -13.84 -32.45 -8.24
CA THR A 36 -13.34 -31.75 -7.03
C THR A 36 -13.61 -30.25 -7.12
N ILE A 37 -13.47 -29.67 -8.31
CA ILE A 37 -13.76 -28.25 -8.56
C ILE A 37 -15.26 -27.98 -8.42
N ALA A 38 -16.11 -28.85 -8.95
CA ALA A 38 -17.55 -28.72 -8.83
C ALA A 38 -18.04 -28.81 -7.38
N ILE A 39 -17.50 -29.76 -6.60
CA ILE A 39 -17.81 -29.89 -5.16
C ILE A 39 -17.37 -28.64 -4.38
N ALA A 40 -16.19 -28.11 -4.68
CA ALA A 40 -15.70 -26.91 -4.02
C ALA A 40 -16.57 -25.66 -4.30
N LEU A 41 -17.05 -25.51 -5.54
CA LEU A 41 -17.94 -24.41 -5.92
C LEU A 41 -19.31 -24.53 -5.25
N VAL A 42 -19.89 -25.74 -5.19
CA VAL A 42 -21.18 -25.99 -4.53
C VAL A 42 -21.05 -25.75 -3.01
N ALA A 43 -20.01 -26.29 -2.38
CA ALA A 43 -19.77 -26.10 -0.95
C ALA A 43 -19.55 -24.60 -0.61
N SER A 44 -18.83 -23.86 -1.45
CA SER A 44 -18.62 -22.43 -1.29
C SER A 44 -19.93 -21.65 -1.36
N TYR A 45 -20.82 -22.01 -2.29
CA TYR A 45 -22.11 -21.33 -2.44
C TYR A 45 -23.01 -21.52 -1.21
N PHE A 46 -23.07 -22.73 -0.64
CA PHE A 46 -23.91 -23.04 0.52
C PHE A 46 -23.32 -22.59 1.86
N LEU A 47 -21.99 -22.58 1.99
CA LEU A 47 -21.30 -22.27 3.26
C LEU A 47 -20.80 -20.83 3.32
N GLY A 48 -20.89 -20.05 2.24
CA GLY A 48 -20.35 -18.68 2.19
C GLY A 48 -18.82 -18.58 2.32
N ILE A 49 -18.12 -19.70 2.05
CA ILE A 49 -16.66 -19.80 2.19
C ILE A 49 -16.01 -19.62 0.80
N ASN A 50 -14.84 -18.99 0.75
CA ASN A 50 -14.11 -18.82 -0.50
C ASN A 50 -13.80 -20.16 -1.17
N PRO A 51 -14.12 -20.35 -2.49
CA PRO A 51 -13.87 -21.60 -3.21
C PRO A 51 -12.44 -22.14 -3.11
N LEU A 52 -11.45 -21.26 -3.08
CA LEU A 52 -10.04 -21.62 -2.95
C LEU A 52 -9.73 -22.22 -1.57
N THR A 53 -10.40 -21.75 -0.52
CA THR A 53 -10.26 -22.32 0.84
C THR A 53 -10.79 -23.75 0.87
N VAL A 54 -11.92 -24.00 0.22
CA VAL A 54 -12.51 -25.35 0.13
C VAL A 54 -11.63 -26.28 -0.71
N ILE A 55 -11.07 -25.81 -1.81
CA ILE A 55 -10.13 -26.56 -2.64
C ILE A 55 -8.88 -26.96 -1.82
N ASN A 56 -8.31 -26.03 -1.05
CA ASN A 56 -7.16 -26.31 -0.19
C ASN A 56 -7.48 -27.32 0.90
N MET A 57 -8.66 -27.26 1.52
CA MET A 57 -9.11 -28.26 2.49
C MET A 57 -9.28 -29.65 1.88
N LEU A 58 -9.87 -29.73 0.68
CA LEU A 58 -10.12 -31.00 -0.03
C LEU A 58 -8.87 -31.63 -0.62
N SER A 59 -7.84 -30.83 -0.92
CA SER A 59 -6.56 -31.33 -1.45
C SER A 59 -5.61 -31.89 -0.38
N GLY A 60 -6.07 -32.03 0.87
CA GLY A 60 -5.27 -32.65 1.96
C GLY A 60 -4.12 -31.77 2.45
N GLY A 61 -4.09 -30.52 2.04
CA GLY A 61 -3.09 -29.52 2.46
C GLY A 61 -3.50 -28.84 3.76
N GLY A 62 -3.48 -29.55 4.87
CA GLY A 62 -3.43 -28.97 6.21
C GLY A 62 -2.07 -28.32 6.45
N MET A 63 -1.68 -27.38 5.61
CA MET A 63 -0.60 -26.44 5.95
C MET A 63 -1.23 -25.28 6.70
N PRO A 64 -0.69 -24.91 7.90
CA PRO A 64 -0.97 -23.59 8.45
C PRO A 64 -0.68 -22.59 7.35
N ALA A 65 -1.52 -21.56 7.22
CA ALA A 65 -1.26 -20.45 6.32
C ALA A 65 0.20 -20.02 6.59
N MET A 66 1.12 -20.39 5.72
CA MET A 66 2.44 -19.79 5.73
C MET A 66 2.15 -18.31 5.52
N GLU A 67 2.39 -17.53 6.56
CA GLU A 67 2.54 -16.08 6.45
C GLU A 67 3.48 -15.88 5.27
N GLN A 68 2.92 -15.45 4.14
CA GLN A 68 3.73 -15.16 2.96
C GLN A 68 4.63 -14.01 3.37
N SER A 69 5.83 -14.36 3.81
CA SER A 69 6.85 -13.36 4.09
C SER A 69 6.97 -12.48 2.86
N ALA A 70 6.82 -11.18 3.07
CA ALA A 70 7.01 -10.23 1.99
C ALA A 70 8.39 -10.47 1.37
N PRO A 71 8.51 -10.41 0.04
CA PRO A 71 9.79 -10.56 -0.64
C PRO A 71 10.84 -9.61 -0.07
N ALA A 72 12.09 -10.02 -0.04
CA ALA A 72 13.18 -9.15 0.38
C ALA A 72 13.34 -7.99 -0.61
N PRO A 73 13.49 -6.73 -0.14
CA PRO A 73 13.67 -5.60 -1.05
C PRO A 73 14.96 -5.73 -1.85
N HIS A 74 14.92 -5.34 -3.12
CA HIS A 74 16.06 -5.27 -4.00
C HIS A 74 16.66 -3.87 -4.02
N PRO A 75 17.95 -3.70 -4.34
CA PRO A 75 18.51 -2.39 -4.62
C PRO A 75 17.78 -1.71 -5.78
N VAL A 76 17.49 -0.42 -5.65
CA VAL A 76 16.94 0.37 -6.76
C VAL A 76 17.97 0.41 -7.90
N PRO A 77 17.57 0.07 -9.15
CA PRO A 77 18.48 0.15 -10.27
C PRO A 77 18.97 1.58 -10.52
N ALA A 78 20.28 1.76 -10.73
CA ALA A 78 20.88 3.08 -10.93
C ALA A 78 20.33 3.83 -12.17
N ASN A 79 19.70 3.12 -13.11
CA ASN A 79 19.09 3.67 -14.33
C ASN A 79 17.56 3.81 -14.23
N ASP A 80 17.01 3.88 -13.02
CA ASP A 80 15.57 4.10 -12.78
C ASP A 80 15.28 5.50 -12.22
N PRO A 81 15.14 6.51 -13.08
CA PRO A 81 14.96 7.88 -12.65
C PRO A 81 13.67 8.09 -11.84
N MET A 82 12.63 7.28 -12.07
CA MET A 82 11.38 7.41 -11.35
C MET A 82 11.50 6.89 -9.91
N ALA A 83 12.17 5.76 -9.69
CA ALA A 83 12.42 5.26 -8.34
C ALA A 83 13.34 6.21 -7.55
N HIS A 84 14.35 6.79 -8.19
CA HIS A 84 15.18 7.83 -7.58
C HIS A 84 14.38 9.10 -7.25
N PHE A 85 13.47 9.52 -8.12
CA PHE A 85 12.56 10.63 -7.85
C PHE A 85 11.69 10.33 -6.61
N VAL A 86 11.05 9.17 -6.54
CA VAL A 86 10.25 8.73 -5.39
C VAL A 86 11.07 8.74 -4.11
N SER A 87 12.31 8.23 -4.15
CA SER A 87 13.23 8.23 -3.01
C SER A 87 13.53 9.64 -2.50
N LYS A 88 13.79 10.59 -3.39
CA LYS A 88 14.04 12.00 -3.05
C LYS A 88 12.81 12.69 -2.47
N VAL A 89 11.62 12.43 -3.02
CA VAL A 89 10.37 12.95 -2.46
C VAL A 89 10.13 12.42 -1.05
N LEU A 90 10.32 11.11 -0.84
CA LEU A 90 10.21 10.50 0.49
C LEU A 90 11.18 11.15 1.48
N ALA A 91 12.45 11.32 1.09
CA ALA A 91 13.46 11.99 1.92
C ALA A 91 13.04 13.43 2.29
N SER A 92 12.49 14.17 1.33
CA SER A 92 11.99 15.53 1.58
C SER A 92 10.81 15.55 2.57
N THR A 93 9.91 14.56 2.51
CA THR A 93 8.82 14.43 3.49
C THR A 93 9.36 14.08 4.89
N GLU A 94 10.34 13.16 4.97
CA GLU A 94 11.00 12.80 6.23
C GLU A 94 11.62 14.03 6.91
N ASP A 95 12.39 14.82 6.15
CA ASP A 95 13.06 16.00 6.68
C ASP A 95 12.07 17.05 7.20
N THR A 96 10.99 17.31 6.45
CA THR A 96 9.91 18.21 6.86
C THR A 96 9.24 17.73 8.15
N TRP A 97 8.83 16.47 8.22
CA TRP A 97 8.09 15.96 9.37
C TRP A 97 8.96 15.75 10.60
N ARG A 98 10.23 15.38 10.45
CA ARG A 98 11.20 15.34 11.55
C ARG A 98 11.37 16.71 12.18
N GLU A 99 11.46 17.78 11.37
CA GLU A 99 11.57 19.15 11.87
C GLU A 99 10.30 19.58 12.63
N ILE A 100 9.11 19.37 12.04
CA ILE A 100 7.84 19.74 12.65
C ILE A 100 7.61 19.00 13.96
N PHE A 101 7.84 17.67 14.00
CA PHE A 101 7.67 16.88 15.22
C PHE A 101 8.64 17.33 16.32
N ARG A 102 9.91 17.53 15.97
CA ARG A 102 10.93 18.04 16.91
C ARG A 102 10.57 19.41 17.46
N ALA A 103 10.09 20.32 16.62
CA ALA A 103 9.65 21.64 17.05
C ALA A 103 8.46 21.58 18.05
N ASN A 104 7.68 20.52 18.00
CA ASN A 104 6.57 20.26 18.91
C ASN A 104 6.91 19.29 20.06
N GLY A 105 8.20 19.03 20.31
CA GLY A 105 8.68 18.15 21.40
C GLY A 105 8.34 16.68 21.19
N LYS A 106 8.11 16.25 19.96
CA LYS A 106 7.77 14.87 19.59
C LYS A 106 8.88 14.26 18.72
N GLN A 107 8.93 12.94 18.71
CA GLN A 107 9.76 12.19 17.78
C GLN A 107 8.91 11.74 16.58
N TYR A 108 9.45 11.92 15.38
CA TYR A 108 8.89 11.38 14.14
C TYR A 108 9.48 10.00 13.89
N GLU A 109 8.64 9.06 13.55
CA GLU A 109 9.02 7.75 13.03
C GLU A 109 8.85 7.81 11.51
N ASP A 110 9.93 7.58 10.76
CA ASP A 110 9.88 7.62 9.31
C ASP A 110 9.08 6.44 8.75
N PRO A 111 8.18 6.65 7.79
CA PRO A 111 7.54 5.55 7.10
C PRO A 111 8.51 4.89 6.13
N LYS A 112 8.31 3.62 5.84
CA LYS A 112 8.93 3.01 4.67
C LYS A 112 8.01 3.19 3.45
N LEU A 113 8.61 3.30 2.27
CA LEU A 113 7.88 3.30 1.00
C LEU A 113 8.26 2.06 0.20
N VAL A 114 7.26 1.30 -0.20
CA VAL A 114 7.42 0.07 -0.98
C VAL A 114 7.00 0.32 -2.42
N LEU A 115 7.94 0.15 -3.35
CA LEU A 115 7.63 0.04 -4.76
C LEU A 115 7.25 -1.40 -5.08
N PHE A 116 6.10 -1.60 -5.72
CA PHE A 116 5.64 -2.92 -6.12
C PHE A 116 5.08 -2.91 -7.55
N SER A 117 4.77 -4.07 -8.09
CA SER A 117 4.09 -4.22 -9.39
C SER A 117 2.98 -5.25 -9.27
N GLY A 118 1.77 -4.90 -9.71
CA GLY A 118 0.61 -5.78 -9.73
C GLY A 118 -0.01 -5.98 -8.36
N ALA A 119 0.61 -6.79 -7.49
CA ALA A 119 0.12 -7.07 -6.15
C ALA A 119 1.28 -7.28 -5.16
N THR A 120 1.06 -6.92 -3.89
CA THR A 120 2.04 -7.11 -2.82
C THR A 120 1.35 -7.45 -1.50
N PRO A 121 1.91 -8.36 -0.68
CA PRO A 121 1.41 -8.59 0.67
C PRO A 121 1.77 -7.42 1.59
N THR A 122 0.81 -7.05 2.45
CA THR A 122 0.96 -6.01 3.48
C THR A 122 0.34 -6.48 4.80
N ALA A 123 0.63 -5.80 5.91
CA ALA A 123 -0.05 -6.08 7.17
C ALA A 123 -1.56 -5.73 7.14
N CYS A 124 -2.01 -4.94 6.17
CA CYS A 124 -3.42 -4.57 5.98
C CYS A 124 -4.15 -5.48 4.96
N GLY A 125 -3.51 -6.53 4.47
CA GLY A 125 -4.01 -7.42 3.42
C GLY A 125 -3.21 -7.32 2.13
N THR A 126 -3.78 -7.79 1.02
CA THR A 126 -3.11 -7.74 -0.29
C THR A 126 -3.37 -6.39 -0.95
N GLY A 127 -2.30 -5.60 -1.13
CA GLY A 127 -2.31 -4.40 -1.96
C GLY A 127 -2.30 -4.77 -3.44
N GLN A 128 -3.04 -4.02 -4.27
CA GLN A 128 -3.13 -4.21 -5.72
C GLN A 128 -3.00 -2.88 -6.45
N THR A 129 -2.38 -2.87 -7.62
CA THR A 129 -2.25 -1.67 -8.49
C THR A 129 -3.57 -0.94 -8.69
N ALA A 130 -4.67 -1.69 -8.86
CA ALA A 130 -6.01 -1.11 -9.08
C ALA A 130 -6.55 -0.28 -7.89
N MET A 131 -5.96 -0.41 -6.70
CA MET A 131 -6.33 0.39 -5.52
C MET A 131 -5.69 1.79 -5.54
N GLY A 132 -4.70 2.02 -6.41
CA GLY A 132 -3.84 3.19 -6.36
C GLY A 132 -2.79 3.09 -5.26
N PRO A 133 -2.01 4.16 -5.03
CA PRO A 133 -1.14 4.31 -3.86
C PRO A 133 -1.94 4.25 -2.56
N PHE A 134 -1.34 3.74 -1.49
CA PHE A 134 -2.00 3.68 -0.19
C PHE A 134 -0.99 3.59 0.96
N TYR A 135 -1.42 4.02 2.13
CA TYR A 135 -0.72 3.82 3.39
C TYR A 135 -1.35 2.66 4.18
N CYS A 136 -0.53 1.78 4.75
CA CYS A 136 -0.97 0.71 5.65
C CYS A 136 -0.55 1.03 7.10
N PRO A 137 -1.49 1.31 8.00
CA PRO A 137 -1.17 1.60 9.39
C PRO A 137 -0.64 0.38 10.17
N GLY A 138 -0.89 -0.84 9.68
CA GLY A 138 -0.45 -2.07 10.35
C GLY A 138 1.05 -2.33 10.27
N ASP A 139 1.74 -1.77 9.27
CA ASP A 139 3.19 -1.91 9.08
C ASP A 139 3.92 -0.59 8.89
N HIS A 140 3.21 0.54 8.99
CA HIS A 140 3.73 1.91 8.82
C HIS A 140 4.39 2.14 7.45
N LYS A 141 3.83 1.54 6.39
CA LYS A 141 4.39 1.63 5.05
C LYS A 141 3.45 2.30 4.06
N VAL A 142 4.03 3.07 3.17
CA VAL A 142 3.40 3.59 1.96
C VAL A 142 3.68 2.62 0.82
N TYR A 143 2.69 2.34 0.00
CA TYR A 143 2.77 1.40 -1.12
C TYR A 143 2.42 2.10 -2.42
N ILE A 144 3.29 1.99 -3.42
CA ILE A 144 3.09 2.62 -4.73
C ILE A 144 3.48 1.65 -5.85
N ASP A 145 2.57 1.43 -6.79
CA ASP A 145 2.89 0.90 -8.11
C ASP A 145 3.16 2.08 -9.05
N LEU A 146 4.35 2.14 -9.64
CA LEU A 146 4.71 3.25 -10.54
C LEU A 146 3.83 3.34 -11.80
N ALA A 147 3.09 2.27 -12.15
CA ALA A 147 2.09 2.32 -13.21
C ALA A 147 0.99 3.37 -12.92
N PHE A 148 0.72 3.67 -11.65
CA PHE A 148 -0.24 4.71 -11.25
C PHE A 148 0.12 6.09 -11.79
N TYR A 149 1.41 6.42 -11.94
CA TYR A 149 1.83 7.70 -12.51
C TYR A 149 1.46 7.86 -13.99
N GLN A 150 1.34 6.75 -14.72
CA GLN A 150 0.77 6.79 -16.07
C GLN A 150 -0.74 7.08 -16.04
N GLU A 151 -1.45 6.52 -15.07
CA GLU A 151 -2.88 6.82 -14.87
C GLU A 151 -3.10 8.29 -14.46
N LEU A 152 -2.22 8.85 -13.61
CA LEU A 152 -2.24 10.28 -13.28
C LEU A 152 -2.20 11.17 -14.54
N LYS A 153 -1.35 10.82 -15.49
CA LYS A 153 -1.20 11.57 -16.76
C LYS A 153 -2.40 11.38 -17.69
N THR A 154 -2.84 10.13 -17.87
CA THR A 154 -3.80 9.78 -18.93
C THR A 154 -5.24 9.87 -18.49
N ARG A 155 -5.56 9.45 -17.26
CA ARG A 155 -6.91 9.37 -16.72
C ARG A 155 -7.29 10.60 -15.90
N PHE A 156 -6.38 11.05 -15.04
CA PHE A 156 -6.65 12.18 -14.14
C PHE A 156 -6.22 13.53 -14.73
N HIS A 157 -5.59 13.54 -15.90
CA HIS A 157 -5.09 14.75 -16.57
C HIS A 157 -4.23 15.64 -15.66
N ALA A 158 -3.50 15.03 -14.74
CA ALA A 158 -2.61 15.68 -13.78
C ALA A 158 -1.13 15.30 -14.06
N PRO A 159 -0.55 15.72 -15.21
CA PRO A 159 0.83 15.42 -15.52
C PRO A 159 1.78 16.27 -14.69
N GLY A 160 2.96 15.71 -14.41
CA GLY A 160 4.09 16.45 -13.86
C GLY A 160 4.53 15.99 -12.47
N GLU A 161 5.79 16.23 -12.20
CA GLU A 161 6.49 15.79 -11.00
C GLU A 161 5.82 16.25 -9.69
N PHE A 162 5.18 17.42 -9.71
CA PHE A 162 4.48 17.91 -8.50
C PHE A 162 3.27 17.05 -8.17
N ALA A 163 2.49 16.61 -9.15
CA ALA A 163 1.35 15.73 -8.90
C ALA A 163 1.82 14.35 -8.41
N GLU A 164 2.91 13.82 -8.97
CA GLU A 164 3.52 12.57 -8.56
C GLU A 164 4.06 12.66 -7.11
N ALA A 165 4.73 13.76 -6.77
CA ALA A 165 5.24 14.03 -5.43
C ALA A 165 4.11 14.26 -4.41
N TYR A 166 3.04 14.95 -4.81
CA TYR A 166 1.88 15.20 -3.96
C TYR A 166 1.22 13.90 -3.50
N VAL A 167 1.09 12.90 -4.37
CA VAL A 167 0.55 11.59 -4.00
C VAL A 167 1.36 10.96 -2.87
N ILE A 168 2.70 10.97 -2.96
CA ILE A 168 3.56 10.46 -1.89
C ILE A 168 3.34 11.23 -0.59
N ALA A 169 3.30 12.56 -0.66
CA ALA A 169 3.08 13.42 0.50
C ALA A 169 1.70 13.21 1.14
N HIS A 170 0.67 12.90 0.35
CA HIS A 170 -0.66 12.54 0.82
C HIS A 170 -0.65 11.24 1.63
N GLU A 171 0.00 10.18 1.11
CA GLU A 171 0.13 8.91 1.84
C GLU A 171 0.96 9.05 3.12
N VAL A 172 2.01 9.89 3.09
CA VAL A 172 2.75 10.28 4.29
C VAL A 172 1.85 11.09 5.25
N GLY A 173 0.90 11.86 4.74
CA GLY A 173 -0.13 12.51 5.54
C GLY A 173 -0.95 11.51 6.36
N HIS A 174 -1.34 10.37 5.79
CA HIS A 174 -1.98 9.28 6.52
C HIS A 174 -1.08 8.66 7.58
N HIS A 175 0.22 8.53 7.30
CA HIS A 175 1.19 8.11 8.30
C HIS A 175 1.26 9.09 9.48
N VAL A 176 1.29 10.40 9.23
CA VAL A 176 1.25 11.43 10.26
C VAL A 176 -0.04 11.35 11.10
N GLN A 177 -1.19 11.15 10.47
CA GLN A 177 -2.46 10.93 11.17
C GLN A 177 -2.40 9.72 12.10
N ASN A 178 -1.76 8.64 11.66
CA ASN A 178 -1.54 7.44 12.47
C ASN A 178 -0.66 7.74 13.68
N LEU A 179 0.50 8.37 13.50
CA LEU A 179 1.42 8.76 14.57
C LEU A 179 0.79 9.70 15.59
N LEU A 180 -0.15 10.54 15.17
CA LEU A 180 -0.89 11.47 16.04
C LEU A 180 -2.09 10.80 16.73
N GLY A 181 -2.38 9.52 16.46
CA GLY A 181 -3.51 8.77 16.99
C GLY A 181 -4.87 9.27 16.47
N ILE A 182 -4.87 10.01 15.36
CA ILE A 182 -6.10 10.51 14.71
C ILE A 182 -6.81 9.36 14.02
N ALA A 183 -6.06 8.51 13.30
CA ALA A 183 -6.60 7.37 12.57
C ALA A 183 -7.40 6.43 13.49
N ASP A 184 -6.86 6.09 14.67
CA ASP A 184 -7.53 5.24 15.65
C ASP A 184 -8.83 5.86 16.17
N LYS A 185 -8.80 7.15 16.50
CA LYS A 185 -9.99 7.88 16.98
C LYS A 185 -11.10 7.90 15.93
N VAL A 186 -10.73 8.15 14.67
CA VAL A 186 -11.69 8.17 13.57
C VAL A 186 -12.26 6.77 13.35
N HIS A 187 -11.41 5.74 13.34
CA HIS A 187 -11.86 4.35 13.19
C HIS A 187 -12.85 3.95 14.29
N GLN A 188 -12.56 4.26 15.57
CA GLN A 188 -13.47 4.02 16.68
C GLN A 188 -14.79 4.78 16.53
N ALA A 189 -14.76 6.02 16.06
CA ALA A 189 -15.96 6.80 15.80
C ALA A 189 -16.80 6.19 14.65
N GLN A 190 -16.15 5.75 13.57
CA GLN A 190 -16.81 5.10 12.44
C GLN A 190 -17.53 3.81 12.84
N GLN A 191 -16.94 3.01 13.73
CA GLN A 191 -17.58 1.77 14.23
C GLN A 191 -18.90 2.02 14.97
N ARG A 192 -19.10 3.22 15.52
CA ARG A 192 -20.29 3.63 16.26
C ARG A 192 -21.27 4.46 15.43
N ALA A 193 -20.82 4.94 14.29
CA ALA A 193 -21.57 5.85 13.43
C ALA A 193 -22.47 5.11 12.43
N GLY A 194 -23.53 5.76 11.98
CA GLY A 194 -24.29 5.34 10.82
C GLY A 194 -23.48 5.56 9.52
N LYS A 195 -23.89 4.92 8.44
CA LYS A 195 -23.15 4.94 7.15
C LYS A 195 -22.81 6.35 6.65
N VAL A 196 -23.76 7.30 6.75
CA VAL A 196 -23.54 8.69 6.29
C VAL A 196 -22.47 9.38 7.10
N GLU A 197 -22.51 9.23 8.43
CA GLU A 197 -21.54 9.83 9.34
C GLU A 197 -20.15 9.17 9.19
N ALA A 198 -20.08 7.84 9.06
CA ALA A 198 -18.85 7.11 8.79
C ALA A 198 -18.19 7.59 7.49
N ASN A 199 -18.96 7.78 6.41
CA ASN A 199 -18.43 8.35 5.17
C ASN A 199 -17.94 9.80 5.36
N ALA A 200 -18.67 10.63 6.10
CA ALA A 200 -18.23 12.00 6.39
C ALA A 200 -16.91 12.04 7.19
N LEU A 201 -16.70 11.08 8.08
CA LEU A 201 -15.42 10.93 8.80
C LEU A 201 -14.29 10.52 7.85
N SER A 202 -14.55 9.59 6.90
CA SER A 202 -13.57 9.24 5.87
C SER A 202 -13.17 10.46 5.04
N VAL A 203 -14.14 11.22 4.54
CA VAL A 203 -13.85 12.45 3.77
C VAL A 203 -12.98 13.43 4.55
N ARG A 204 -13.22 13.59 5.86
CA ARG A 204 -12.39 14.48 6.71
C ARG A 204 -10.96 13.96 6.85
N MET A 205 -10.78 12.64 6.91
CA MET A 205 -9.44 12.03 6.95
C MET A 205 -8.67 12.35 5.67
N GLU A 206 -9.31 12.17 4.50
CA GLU A 206 -8.70 12.48 3.21
C GLU A 206 -8.33 13.97 3.08
N LEU A 207 -9.27 14.87 3.40
CA LEU A 207 -9.03 16.32 3.37
C LEU A 207 -7.92 16.74 4.35
N GLN A 208 -7.78 16.05 5.48
CA GLN A 208 -6.68 16.32 6.40
C GLN A 208 -5.36 15.80 5.84
N ALA A 209 -5.32 14.64 5.17
CA ALA A 209 -4.13 14.14 4.49
C ALA A 209 -3.70 15.12 3.37
N ASP A 210 -4.65 15.66 2.61
CA ASP A 210 -4.41 16.72 1.63
C ASP A 210 -3.79 17.98 2.27
N CYS A 211 -4.33 18.41 3.42
CA CYS A 211 -3.80 19.54 4.17
C CYS A 211 -2.35 19.27 4.63
N LEU A 212 -2.07 18.06 5.13
CA LEU A 212 -0.74 17.65 5.58
C LEU A 212 0.25 17.57 4.40
N ALA A 213 -0.19 17.09 3.23
CA ALA A 213 0.58 17.17 1.99
C ALA A 213 0.91 18.63 1.61
N GLY A 214 -0.06 19.53 1.77
CA GLY A 214 0.14 20.97 1.57
C GLY A 214 1.14 21.59 2.56
N VAL A 215 1.22 21.10 3.78
CA VAL A 215 2.24 21.53 4.77
C VAL A 215 3.64 21.17 4.29
N TRP A 216 3.82 19.96 3.75
CA TRP A 216 5.09 19.56 3.14
C TRP A 216 5.43 20.39 1.91
N GLY A 217 4.46 20.71 1.05
CA GLY A 217 4.66 21.43 -0.21
C GLY A 217 4.98 22.93 -0.07
N LYS A 218 4.99 23.45 1.17
CA LYS A 218 5.26 24.87 1.47
C LYS A 218 6.76 25.16 1.49
#